data_6dd669531abb0bf69fd8f9bbb3ea4068
#
_entry.id   6dd669531abb0bf69fd8f9bbb3ea4068
#
_cell.length_a   1.000
_cell.length_b   1.000
_cell.length_c   1.000
_cell.angle_alpha   90.00
_cell.angle_beta   90.00
_cell.angle_gamma   90.00
#
_symmetry.space_group_name_H-M   'P 1'
#
loop_
_entity.id
_entity.type
_entity.pdbx_description
1 polymer ?
#
loop_
_entity_poly.entity_id
_entity_poly.type
_entity_poly.pdbx_seq_one_letter_code
_entity_poly.pdbx_strand_id
1 'polypeptide(L)' 'MNKLLTIVVPVYNTEKYLRKCLDSLIVPAFMSQLEVLIVIDGSPDNSIAIANEYAEKYPQTFIVVDKENGGHG' A
#
# COMPACT_ATOMS: atom_id res chain seq x y z
N MET A 1 -17.56 2.19 7.81
CA MET A 1 -17.65 0.80 7.50
C MET A 1 -16.41 0.06 7.92
N ASN A 2 -16.58 -0.99 8.63
CA ASN A 2 -15.44 -1.72 9.14
C ASN A 2 -14.86 -2.67 8.13
N LYS A 3 -13.56 -2.75 8.08
CA LYS A 3 -12.91 -3.72 7.24
C LYS A 3 -12.68 -4.98 8.04
N LEU A 4 -12.80 -6.11 7.40
CA LEU A 4 -12.59 -7.37 8.08
C LEU A 4 -11.12 -7.72 8.22
N LEU A 5 -10.30 -7.23 7.32
CA LEU A 5 -8.88 -7.57 7.34
C LEU A 5 -8.04 -6.38 6.98
N THR A 6 -7.06 -6.08 7.80
CA THR A 6 -6.12 -5.02 7.52
C THR A 6 -4.74 -5.63 7.33
N ILE A 7 -4.11 -5.33 6.22
CA ILE A 7 -2.79 -5.83 5.92
C ILE A 7 -1.84 -4.66 5.86
N VAL A 8 -0.71 -4.78 6.54
CA VAL A 8 0.30 -3.74 6.53
C VAL A 8 1.43 -4.21 5.64
N VAL A 9 1.73 -3.43 4.61
CA VAL A 9 2.81 -3.76 3.68
C VAL A 9 3.92 -2.76 3.87
N PRO A 10 4.99 -3.15 4.55
CA PRO A 10 6.12 -2.23 4.74
C PRO A 10 6.92 -2.16 3.44
N VAL A 11 7.23 -0.95 3.02
CA VAL A 11 7.94 -0.73 1.78
C VAL A 11 9.28 -0.07 2.05
N TYR A 12 10.36 -0.76 1.71
CA TYR A 12 11.67 -0.20 1.87
C TYR A 12 12.54 -0.81 0.77
N ASN A 13 12.83 -0.04 -0.24
CA ASN A 13 13.71 -0.49 -1.32
C ASN A 13 13.19 -1.77 -1.97
N THR A 14 11.87 -1.86 -2.15
CA THR A 14 11.26 -3.07 -2.67
C THR A 14 10.49 -2.81 -3.96
N GLU A 15 10.91 -1.83 -4.72
CA GLU A 15 10.20 -1.47 -5.93
C GLU A 15 9.93 -2.67 -6.83
N LYS A 16 10.89 -3.55 -6.95
CA LYS A 16 10.75 -4.69 -7.87
C LYS A 16 9.65 -5.65 -7.44
N TYR A 17 9.41 -5.75 -6.15
CA TYR A 17 8.44 -6.72 -5.65
C TYR A 17 7.10 -6.09 -5.31
N LEU A 18 7.08 -4.78 -5.17
CA LEU A 18 5.88 -4.12 -4.67
C LEU A 18 4.69 -4.34 -5.59
N ARG A 19 4.88 -4.15 -6.88
CA ARG A 19 3.77 -4.31 -7.81
C ARG A 19 3.21 -5.72 -7.76
N LYS A 20 4.10 -6.70 -7.71
CA LYS A 20 3.67 -8.08 -7.65
C LYS A 20 2.95 -8.36 -6.34
N CYS A 21 3.45 -7.80 -5.25
CA CYS A 21 2.84 -7.98 -3.95
C CYS A 21 1.43 -7.38 -3.93
N LEU A 22 1.30 -6.16 -4.41
CA LEU A 22 -0.01 -5.51 -4.38
C LEU A 22 -0.99 -6.19 -5.32
N ASP A 23 -0.51 -6.66 -6.47
CA ASP A 23 -1.39 -7.37 -7.39
C ASP A 23 -1.96 -8.63 -6.75
N SER A 24 -1.18 -9.30 -5.92
CA SER A 24 -1.65 -10.52 -5.30
C SER A 24 -2.72 -10.26 -4.25
N LEU A 25 -2.85 -9.01 -3.83
CA LEU A 25 -3.85 -8.65 -2.84
C LEU A 25 -5.15 -8.17 -3.48
N ILE A 26 -5.18 -8.06 -4.79
CA ILE A 26 -6.38 -7.62 -5.48
C ILE A 26 -7.26 -8.83 -5.71
N VAL A 27 -8.15 -9.07 -4.77
CA VAL A 27 -9.08 -10.19 -4.83
C VAL A 27 -10.48 -9.61 -4.85
N PRO A 28 -11.11 -9.56 -6.00
CA PRO A 28 -12.40 -8.86 -6.13
C PRO A 28 -13.44 -9.26 -5.09
N ALA A 29 -13.43 -10.50 -4.70
CA ALA A 29 -14.43 -10.97 -3.74
C ALA A 29 -14.25 -10.34 -2.36
N PHE A 30 -13.05 -9.86 -2.05
CA PHE A 30 -12.77 -9.34 -0.73
C PHE A 30 -12.36 -7.88 -0.71
N MET A 31 -12.34 -7.23 -1.85
CA MET A 31 -11.81 -5.86 -1.90
C MET A 31 -12.57 -4.92 -0.97
N SER A 32 -13.85 -5.08 -0.84
CA SER A 32 -14.63 -4.18 0.01
C SER A 32 -14.37 -4.43 1.49
N GLN A 33 -13.78 -5.56 1.82
CA GLN A 33 -13.53 -5.92 3.22
C GLN A 33 -12.05 -5.89 3.55
N LEU A 34 -11.24 -5.47 2.62
CA LEU A 34 -9.80 -5.51 2.77
C LEU A 34 -9.24 -4.10 2.84
N GLU A 35 -8.34 -3.88 3.78
CA GLU A 35 -7.66 -2.61 3.89
C GLU A 35 -6.16 -2.88 3.86
N VAL A 36 -5.46 -2.29 2.92
CA VAL A 36 -4.02 -2.49 2.78
C VAL A 36 -3.32 -1.17 3.04
N LEU A 37 -2.51 -1.14 4.09
CA LEU A 37 -1.76 0.04 4.42
C LEU A 37 -0.35 -0.12 3.85
N ILE A 38 -0.05 0.67 2.85
CA ILE A 38 1.26 0.62 2.21
C ILE A 38 2.14 1.64 2.91
N VAL A 39 2.96 1.15 3.84
CA VAL A 39 3.79 2.03 4.65
C VAL A 39 5.13 2.24 3.98
N ILE A 40 5.37 3.46 3.56
CA ILE A 40 6.61 3.81 2.87
C ILE A 40 7.54 4.48 3.86
N ASP A 41 8.68 3.86 4.10
CA ASP A 41 9.59 4.32 5.12
C ASP A 41 10.85 4.87 4.47
N GLY A 42 10.74 6.04 3.91
CA GLY A 42 11.90 6.71 3.35
C GLY A 42 12.54 5.98 2.19
N SER A 43 11.75 5.27 1.41
CA SER A 43 12.31 4.51 0.31
C SER A 43 12.80 5.43 -0.80
N PRO A 44 14.01 5.23 -1.28
CA PRO A 44 14.56 6.09 -2.33
C PRO A 44 14.15 5.69 -3.74
N ASP A 45 13.43 4.61 -3.91
CA ASP A 45 13.08 4.15 -5.25
C ASP A 45 11.69 4.63 -5.64
N ASN A 46 11.10 4.04 -6.65
CA ASN A 46 9.80 4.44 -7.15
C ASN A 46 8.64 3.81 -6.42
N SER A 47 8.88 3.30 -5.24
CA SER A 47 7.81 2.63 -4.50
C SER A 47 6.63 3.55 -4.24
N ILE A 48 6.89 4.83 -3.96
CA ILE A 48 5.82 5.76 -3.72
C ILE A 48 4.92 5.89 -4.94
N ALA A 49 5.52 5.99 -6.11
CA ALA A 49 4.73 6.14 -7.33
C ALA A 49 3.87 4.89 -7.56
N ILE A 50 4.44 3.72 -7.31
CA ILE A 50 3.69 2.48 -7.49
C ILE A 50 2.56 2.40 -6.48
N ALA A 51 2.84 2.75 -5.23
CA ALA A 51 1.81 2.70 -4.20
C ALA A 51 0.67 3.66 -4.53
N ASN A 52 1.01 4.86 -4.99
CA ASN A 52 -0.01 5.82 -5.34
C ASN A 52 -0.85 5.35 -6.51
N GLU A 53 -0.25 4.65 -7.45
CA GLU A 53 -0.98 4.12 -8.58
C GLU A 53 -2.08 3.17 -8.11
N TYR A 54 -1.76 2.30 -7.17
CA TYR A 54 -2.74 1.35 -6.68
C TYR A 54 -3.78 2.04 -5.80
N ALA A 55 -3.36 3.04 -5.03
CA ALA A 55 -4.29 3.77 -4.20
C ALA A 55 -5.30 4.55 -5.04
N GLU A 56 -4.87 5.03 -6.20
CA GLU A 56 -5.79 5.72 -7.07
C GLU A 56 -6.79 4.77 -7.72
N LYS A 57 -6.34 3.56 -8.03
CA LYS A 57 -7.25 2.59 -8.63
C LYS A 57 -8.22 2.03 -7.62
N TYR A 58 -7.76 1.84 -6.41
CA TYR A 58 -8.59 1.21 -5.38
C TYR A 58 -8.51 2.04 -4.10
N PRO A 59 -9.04 3.25 -4.10
CA PRO A 59 -8.87 4.15 -2.96
C PRO A 59 -9.51 3.65 -1.67
N GLN A 60 -10.43 2.73 -1.78
CA GLN A 60 -11.07 2.20 -0.58
C GLN A 60 -10.29 1.04 0.02
N THR A 61 -9.33 0.52 -0.72
CA THR A 61 -8.59 -0.64 -0.28
C THR A 61 -7.15 -0.32 0.01
N PHE A 62 -6.47 0.39 -0.90
CA PHE A 62 -5.06 0.68 -0.73
C PHE A 62 -4.88 2.09 -0.19
N ILE A 63 -4.19 2.19 0.93
CA ILE A 63 -3.94 3.48 1.57
C ILE A 63 -2.44 3.63 1.72
N VAL A 64 -1.92 4.75 1.24
CA VAL A 64 -0.48 5.01 1.30
C VAL A 64 -0.18 5.77 2.58
N VAL A 65 0.75 5.23 3.36
CA VAL A 65 1.22 5.89 4.58
C VAL A 65 2.68 6.23 4.36
N ASP A 66 2.96 7.51 4.18
CA ASP A 66 4.32 7.95 3.89
C ASP A 66 4.97 8.44 5.18
N LYS A 67 5.91 7.65 5.66
CA LYS A 67 6.57 8.00 6.90
C LYS A 67 7.94 8.58 6.69
N GLU A 68 8.14 9.21 5.57
CA GLU A 68 9.39 9.67 5.27
C GLU A 68 9.96 10.57 6.28
N ASN A 69 11.13 10.48 6.56
CA ASN A 69 11.83 11.34 7.39
C ASN A 69 11.28 11.42 8.71
N GLY A 70 10.66 10.59 9.11
CA GLY A 70 10.18 10.57 10.35
C GLY A 70 9.33 11.67 10.58
N GLY A 71 9.03 12.28 9.83
CA GLY A 71 8.31 13.30 9.85
C GLY A 71 7.55 13.43 10.89
N HIS A 72 7.15 13.55 11.38
CA HIS A 72 6.50 13.68 12.27
C HIS A 72 5.57 12.96 12.35
N GLY A 73 5.65 12.33 12.13
CA GLY A 73 4.77 11.32 12.33
C GLY A 73 3.60 11.69 12.85
#